data_270ff50384c7e250ff712c78bb4ce9e0
#
_entry.id   270ff50384c7e250ff712c78bb4ce9e0
#
_cell.length_a   1.000
_cell.length_b   1.000
_cell.length_c   1.000
_cell.angle_alpha   90.00
_cell.angle_beta   90.00
_cell.angle_gamma   90.00
#
_symmetry.space_group_name_H-M   'P 1'
#
loop_
_entity.id
_entity.type
_entity.pdbx_description
1 polymer ?
#
loop_
_entity_poly.entity_id
_entity_poly.type
_entity_poly.pdbx_seq_one_letter_code
_entity_poly.pdbx_strand_id
1 'polypeptide(L)'
;MKLVTVNLSRLYSLAKTTLALFGLAAVCGFLLLPSERQLLKTTLPELISEPAAAEPSAVTGGTADPGALEAIQEREQHALAEYISRRWRIADSAAASFVSIAYRAGKRYSVDPVLILSVMAIESRYNPVAESVVGAKGLMQIIPKYHLEKLLDHGGEDALLDPEVNIQVGARILREYYRRLGDQQAALQMYAGAFDEPTSRYAAKVFEERMRLEPVRQKARKQQSEQSA
;
A
#
# COMPACT_ATOMS: atom_id res chain seq x y z
N MET A 1 -63.27 15.94 -20.22
CA MET A 1 -62.31 15.31 -19.32
C MET A 1 -60.94 15.90 -19.61
N LYS A 2 -60.44 16.82 -18.75
CA LYS A 2 -59.11 17.45 -18.92
C LYS A 2 -58.06 16.55 -18.20
N LEU A 3 -57.20 15.93 -18.97
CA LEU A 3 -56.06 15.20 -18.44
C LEU A 3 -55.06 16.20 -17.82
N VAL A 4 -54.86 16.08 -16.51
CA VAL A 4 -53.80 16.84 -15.79
C VAL A 4 -52.48 16.17 -16.09
N THR A 5 -51.68 16.76 -16.99
CA THR A 5 -50.28 16.33 -17.22
C THR A 5 -49.45 16.79 -16.03
N VAL A 6 -49.15 15.89 -15.14
CA VAL A 6 -48.23 16.13 -14.03
C VAL A 6 -46.82 16.28 -14.62
N ASN A 7 -46.23 17.45 -14.41
CA ASN A 7 -44.91 17.78 -14.95
C ASN A 7 -43.79 17.02 -14.16
N LEU A 8 -43.33 15.92 -14.72
CA LEU A 8 -42.40 15.00 -14.12
C LEU A 8 -41.07 15.66 -13.64
N SER A 9 -40.68 16.76 -14.30
CA SER A 9 -39.51 17.55 -13.93
C SER A 9 -39.67 18.29 -12.60
N ARG A 10 -40.87 18.75 -12.27
CA ARG A 10 -41.17 19.40 -10.98
C ARG A 10 -41.23 18.39 -9.85
N LEU A 11 -41.69 17.15 -10.09
CA LEU A 11 -41.69 16.08 -9.10
C LEU A 11 -40.27 15.65 -8.78
N TYR A 12 -39.41 15.55 -9.77
CA TYR A 12 -37.98 15.18 -9.60
C TYR A 12 -37.18 16.27 -8.84
N SER A 13 -37.48 17.56 -9.11
CA SER A 13 -36.85 18.65 -8.39
C SER A 13 -37.25 18.68 -6.90
N LEU A 14 -38.53 18.46 -6.59
CA LEU A 14 -39.04 18.37 -5.21
C LEU A 14 -38.46 17.18 -4.46
N ALA A 15 -38.28 16.01 -5.09
CA ALA A 15 -37.68 14.85 -4.50
C ALA A 15 -36.18 15.07 -4.16
N LYS A 16 -35.44 15.77 -5.01
CA LYS A 16 -34.01 16.12 -4.72
C LYS A 16 -33.86 17.08 -3.54
N THR A 17 -34.75 18.12 -3.45
CA THR A 17 -34.66 19.10 -2.36
C THR A 17 -35.04 18.48 -1.02
N THR A 18 -36.02 17.57 -0.97
CA THR A 18 -36.41 16.87 0.27
C THR A 18 -35.32 15.91 0.72
N LEU A 19 -34.66 15.18 -0.20
CA LEU A 19 -33.55 14.27 0.13
C LEU A 19 -32.34 15.04 0.66
N ALA A 20 -32.02 16.21 0.08
CA ALA A 20 -30.92 17.06 0.55
C ALA A 20 -31.16 17.62 1.95
N LEU A 21 -32.41 18.02 2.26
CA LEU A 21 -32.78 18.51 3.61
C LEU A 21 -32.75 17.39 4.65
N PHE A 22 -33.15 16.17 4.29
CA PHE A 22 -33.03 15.01 5.19
C PHE A 22 -31.58 14.64 5.46
N GLY A 23 -30.72 14.68 4.44
CA GLY A 23 -29.28 14.45 4.58
C GLY A 23 -28.62 15.46 5.52
N LEU A 24 -28.95 16.75 5.37
CA LEU A 24 -28.42 17.83 6.20
C LEU A 24 -28.88 17.69 7.66
N ALA A 25 -30.16 17.37 7.89
CA ALA A 25 -30.70 17.15 9.23
C ALA A 25 -30.06 15.93 9.93
N ALA A 26 -29.77 14.84 9.21
CA ALA A 26 -29.10 13.68 9.75
C ALA A 26 -27.63 13.99 10.14
N VAL A 27 -26.92 14.79 9.33
CA VAL A 27 -25.55 15.23 9.65
C VAL A 27 -25.52 16.16 10.87
N CYS A 28 -26.45 17.12 10.93
CA CYS A 28 -26.57 18.01 12.10
C CYS A 28 -26.98 17.23 13.35
N GLY A 29 -27.87 16.25 13.25
CA GLY A 29 -28.27 15.38 14.37
C GLY A 29 -27.10 14.55 14.87
N PHE A 30 -26.25 14.01 13.98
CA PHE A 30 -25.07 13.25 14.36
C PHE A 30 -23.98 14.10 15.06
N LEU A 31 -23.88 15.38 14.68
CA LEU A 31 -22.93 16.32 15.30
C LEU A 31 -23.41 16.86 16.66
N LEU A 32 -24.71 16.81 16.94
CA LEU A 32 -25.31 17.30 18.18
C LEU A 32 -25.55 16.21 19.24
N LEU A 33 -25.34 14.93 18.88
CA LEU A 33 -25.38 13.84 19.88
C LEU A 33 -24.08 13.90 20.70
N PRO A 34 -24.15 14.05 22.04
CA PRO A 34 -22.96 13.95 22.88
C PRO A 34 -22.38 12.54 22.70
N SER A 35 -21.16 12.50 22.16
CA SER A 35 -20.46 11.25 21.88
C SER A 35 -20.37 10.43 23.18
N GLU A 36 -20.76 9.17 23.13
CA GLU A 36 -20.65 8.17 24.22
C GLU A 36 -19.20 7.90 24.69
N ARG A 37 -18.31 8.86 24.56
CA ARG A 37 -16.94 8.77 25.06
C ARG A 37 -16.82 8.90 26.57
N GLN A 38 -17.90 9.16 27.28
CA GLN A 38 -17.88 9.27 28.75
C GLN A 38 -18.30 8.00 29.52
N LEU A 39 -18.82 6.97 28.84
CA LEU A 39 -19.27 5.74 29.54
C LEU A 39 -18.13 4.76 29.89
N LEU A 40 -16.91 5.00 29.41
CA LEU A 40 -15.74 4.16 29.73
C LEU A 40 -14.91 4.66 30.93
N LYS A 41 -15.31 5.75 31.58
CA LYS A 41 -14.56 6.31 32.74
C LYS A 41 -15.17 6.05 34.09
N THR A 42 -16.32 5.37 34.21
CA THR A 42 -17.07 5.30 35.46
C THR A 42 -17.26 3.90 36.07
N THR A 43 -16.54 2.88 35.59
CA THR A 43 -16.61 1.53 36.17
C THR A 43 -15.24 0.93 36.45
N LEU A 44 -14.43 1.62 37.25
CA LEU A 44 -13.36 0.99 38.00
C LEU A 44 -13.39 1.53 39.43
N PRO A 45 -14.01 0.82 40.38
CA PRO A 45 -13.88 1.14 41.79
C PRO A 45 -12.47 0.73 42.25
N GLU A 46 -11.80 1.68 42.86
CA GLU A 46 -10.90 1.59 43.98
C GLU A 46 -10.57 0.17 44.46
N LEU A 47 -9.38 -0.27 44.18
CA LEU A 47 -8.63 -1.25 44.94
C LEU A 47 -7.13 -0.85 44.84
N ILE A 48 -6.81 0.28 45.46
CA ILE A 48 -5.44 0.62 45.75
C ILE A 48 -5.30 0.59 47.28
N SER A 49 -4.96 -0.58 47.78
CA SER A 49 -4.24 -0.68 49.04
C SER A 49 -2.76 -0.65 48.74
N GLU A 50 -2.09 0.41 49.17
CA GLU A 50 -0.65 0.41 49.23
C GLU A 50 -0.13 -0.73 50.10
N PRO A 51 0.93 -1.37 49.74
CA PRO A 51 2.05 -1.53 50.64
C PRO A 51 3.40 -1.28 50.02
N ALA A 52 4.20 -0.53 50.78
CA ALA A 52 5.65 -0.66 50.96
C ALA A 52 6.52 -0.78 49.73
N ALA A 53 7.43 0.18 49.65
CA ALA A 53 8.63 0.24 48.83
C ALA A 53 9.26 -1.13 48.47
N ALA A 54 9.08 -1.52 47.22
CA ALA A 54 9.93 -2.47 46.53
C ALA A 54 10.55 -1.72 45.34
N GLU A 55 11.86 -1.82 45.22
CA GLU A 55 12.67 -1.21 44.17
C GLU A 55 12.11 -1.45 42.76
N PRO A 56 12.20 -0.48 41.85
CA PRO A 56 11.72 -0.70 40.49
C PRO A 56 12.65 -1.70 39.79
N SER A 57 12.23 -2.96 39.75
CA SER A 57 12.75 -3.89 38.74
C SER A 57 12.44 -3.27 37.39
N ALA A 58 13.47 -2.78 36.74
CA ALA A 58 13.43 -2.27 35.36
C ALA A 58 12.84 -3.37 34.48
N VAL A 59 11.56 -3.26 34.17
CA VAL A 59 10.97 -3.93 33.00
C VAL A 59 11.58 -3.23 31.81
N THR A 60 12.73 -3.75 31.38
CA THR A 60 13.32 -3.47 30.08
C THR A 60 12.28 -3.91 29.03
N GLY A 61 11.37 -2.98 28.68
CA GLY A 61 10.68 -3.04 27.41
C GLY A 61 11.78 -3.06 26.35
N GLY A 62 12.04 -4.24 25.78
CA GLY A 62 13.05 -4.43 24.76
C GLY A 62 12.78 -3.51 23.59
N THR A 63 13.43 -2.37 23.56
CA THR A 63 13.64 -1.62 22.32
C THR A 63 14.48 -2.54 21.46
N ALA A 64 13.85 -3.11 20.41
CA ALA A 64 14.55 -3.95 19.46
C ALA A 64 15.81 -3.22 19.03
N ASP A 65 16.97 -3.87 19.23
CA ASP A 65 18.26 -3.30 18.85
C ASP A 65 18.21 -2.88 17.37
N PRO A 66 18.46 -1.60 17.03
CA PRO A 66 18.46 -1.14 15.65
C PRO A 66 19.33 -1.98 14.73
N GLY A 67 20.49 -2.47 15.21
CA GLY A 67 21.36 -3.35 14.47
C GLY A 67 20.74 -4.73 14.19
N ALA A 68 19.96 -5.27 15.13
CA ALA A 68 19.25 -6.52 14.91
C ALA A 68 18.15 -6.38 13.84
N LEU A 69 17.45 -5.25 13.78
CA LEU A 69 16.44 -4.97 12.75
C LEU A 69 17.06 -4.81 11.36
N GLU A 70 18.21 -4.15 11.27
CA GLU A 70 18.96 -4.02 10.01
C GLU A 70 19.44 -5.38 9.51
N ALA A 71 20.02 -6.20 10.37
CA ALA A 71 20.47 -7.55 10.02
C ALA A 71 19.31 -8.45 9.53
N ILE A 72 18.12 -8.33 10.13
CA ILE A 72 16.92 -9.05 9.66
C ILE A 72 16.56 -8.58 8.25
N GLN A 73 16.53 -7.27 8.02
CA GLN A 73 16.17 -6.70 6.73
C GLN A 73 17.17 -7.10 5.64
N GLU A 74 18.46 -7.12 5.93
CA GLU A 74 19.49 -7.55 4.98
C GLU A 74 19.31 -9.03 4.57
N ARG A 75 19.00 -9.92 5.51
CA ARG A 75 18.72 -11.33 5.20
C ARG A 75 17.47 -11.51 4.36
N GLU A 76 16.41 -10.76 4.66
CA GLU A 76 15.21 -10.74 3.82
C GLU A 76 15.53 -10.34 2.39
N GLN A 77 16.28 -9.23 2.23
CA GLN A 77 16.68 -8.72 0.92
C GLN A 77 17.52 -9.76 0.17
N HIS A 78 18.50 -10.38 0.85
CA HIS A 78 19.34 -11.41 0.26
C HIS A 78 18.51 -12.62 -0.22
N ALA A 79 17.65 -13.16 0.64
CA ALA A 79 16.81 -14.31 0.32
C ALA A 79 15.84 -14.03 -0.84
N LEU A 80 15.24 -12.84 -0.86
CA LEU A 80 14.35 -12.41 -1.95
C LEU A 80 15.12 -12.22 -3.26
N ALA A 81 16.32 -11.63 -3.21
CA ALA A 81 17.16 -11.45 -4.40
C ALA A 81 17.56 -12.79 -5.00
N GLU A 82 18.01 -13.74 -4.18
CA GLU A 82 18.36 -15.10 -4.60
C GLU A 82 17.17 -15.84 -5.21
N TYR A 83 15.98 -15.73 -4.60
CA TYR A 83 14.76 -16.32 -5.16
C TYR A 83 14.40 -15.72 -6.52
N ILE A 84 14.42 -14.38 -6.63
CA ILE A 84 14.08 -13.65 -7.85
C ILE A 84 15.06 -13.97 -8.98
N SER A 85 16.37 -13.94 -8.70
CA SER A 85 17.41 -14.20 -9.71
C SER A 85 17.23 -15.59 -10.33
N ARG A 86 17.03 -16.61 -9.49
CA ARG A 86 16.81 -17.99 -9.96
C ARG A 86 15.51 -18.15 -10.74
N ARG A 87 14.43 -17.58 -10.23
CA ARG A 87 13.10 -17.75 -10.84
C ARG A 87 12.98 -17.05 -12.18
N TRP A 88 13.51 -15.84 -12.27
CA TRP A 88 13.36 -14.98 -13.46
C TRP A 88 14.60 -15.01 -14.37
N ARG A 89 15.66 -15.74 -13.96
CA ARG A 89 16.92 -15.90 -14.70
C ARG A 89 17.59 -14.57 -15.03
N ILE A 90 17.63 -13.69 -14.04
CA ILE A 90 18.37 -12.42 -14.11
C ILE A 90 19.65 -12.51 -13.28
N ALA A 91 20.61 -11.62 -13.53
CA ALA A 91 21.85 -11.57 -12.78
C ALA A 91 21.59 -11.34 -11.27
N ASP A 92 22.34 -12.00 -10.41
CA ASP A 92 22.23 -11.88 -8.96
C ASP A 92 22.41 -10.44 -8.48
N SER A 93 23.37 -9.71 -9.06
CA SER A 93 23.61 -8.30 -8.78
C SER A 93 22.42 -7.41 -9.15
N ALA A 94 21.75 -7.70 -10.27
CA ALA A 94 20.56 -6.96 -10.66
C ALA A 94 19.39 -7.23 -9.71
N ALA A 95 19.16 -8.49 -9.36
CA ALA A 95 18.12 -8.87 -8.39
C ALA A 95 18.37 -8.21 -7.02
N ALA A 96 19.61 -8.23 -6.51
CA ALA A 96 19.99 -7.58 -5.27
C ALA A 96 19.76 -6.06 -5.31
N SER A 97 20.12 -5.42 -6.42
CA SER A 97 19.87 -3.99 -6.62
C SER A 97 18.37 -3.68 -6.60
N PHE A 98 17.56 -4.40 -7.37
CA PHE A 98 16.12 -4.16 -7.46
C PHE A 98 15.42 -4.37 -6.11
N VAL A 99 15.79 -5.42 -5.37
CA VAL A 99 15.25 -5.68 -4.03
C VAL A 99 15.62 -4.54 -3.08
N SER A 100 16.89 -4.12 -3.06
CA SER A 100 17.34 -3.01 -2.22
C SER A 100 16.58 -1.70 -2.52
N ILE A 101 16.40 -1.38 -3.81
CA ILE A 101 15.62 -0.20 -4.22
C ILE A 101 14.16 -0.34 -3.78
N ALA A 102 13.54 -1.51 -3.95
CA ALA A 102 12.16 -1.75 -3.52
C ALA A 102 11.98 -1.55 -2.01
N TYR A 103 12.95 -1.96 -1.18
CA TYR A 103 12.92 -1.73 0.27
C TYR A 103 13.05 -0.23 0.60
N ARG A 104 13.95 0.50 -0.06
CA ARG A 104 14.06 1.97 0.12
C ARG A 104 12.78 2.69 -0.31
N ALA A 105 12.22 2.34 -1.48
CA ALA A 105 10.98 2.90 -1.97
C ALA A 105 9.80 2.56 -1.04
N GLY A 106 9.73 1.32 -0.56
CA GLY A 106 8.74 0.86 0.41
C GLY A 106 8.76 1.67 1.69
N LYS A 107 9.94 1.92 2.25
CA LYS A 107 10.12 2.78 3.42
C LYS A 107 9.69 4.22 3.14
N ARG A 108 10.11 4.79 2.00
CA ARG A 108 9.84 6.18 1.62
C ARG A 108 8.35 6.46 1.41
N TYR A 109 7.65 5.55 0.73
CA TYR A 109 6.25 5.75 0.33
C TYR A 109 5.25 4.94 1.17
N SER A 110 5.71 4.22 2.20
CA SER A 110 4.87 3.35 3.04
C SER A 110 4.09 2.32 2.20
N VAL A 111 4.80 1.64 1.29
CA VAL A 111 4.31 0.53 0.47
C VAL A 111 5.10 -0.73 0.84
N ASP A 112 4.44 -1.88 0.98
CA ASP A 112 5.15 -3.13 1.24
C ASP A 112 6.15 -3.43 0.11
N PRO A 113 7.45 -3.59 0.39
CA PRO A 113 8.44 -3.90 -0.64
C PRO A 113 8.13 -5.18 -1.40
N VAL A 114 7.53 -6.19 -0.77
CA VAL A 114 7.11 -7.43 -1.45
C VAL A 114 5.99 -7.15 -2.46
N LEU A 115 5.11 -6.19 -2.19
CA LEU A 115 4.11 -5.76 -3.17
C LEU A 115 4.79 -5.09 -4.38
N ILE A 116 5.76 -4.20 -4.16
CA ILE A 116 6.53 -3.55 -5.24
C ILE A 116 7.20 -4.61 -6.11
N LEU A 117 7.88 -5.56 -5.50
CA LEU A 117 8.52 -6.68 -6.20
C LEU A 117 7.51 -7.52 -6.99
N SER A 118 6.34 -7.77 -6.43
CA SER A 118 5.28 -8.51 -7.13
C SER A 118 4.75 -7.77 -8.37
N VAL A 119 4.60 -6.45 -8.29
CA VAL A 119 4.24 -5.63 -9.45
C VAL A 119 5.32 -5.70 -10.53
N MET A 120 6.60 -5.56 -10.17
CA MET A 120 7.71 -5.68 -11.13
C MET A 120 7.72 -7.04 -11.85
N ALA A 121 7.41 -8.11 -11.12
CA ALA A 121 7.32 -9.46 -11.70
C ALA A 121 6.23 -9.57 -12.78
N ILE A 122 5.07 -8.94 -12.55
CA ILE A 122 3.93 -8.98 -13.47
C ILE A 122 4.13 -8.03 -14.63
N GLU A 123 4.66 -6.84 -14.39
CA GLU A 123 4.81 -5.78 -15.40
C GLU A 123 5.92 -6.07 -16.42
N SER A 124 7.11 -6.36 -15.95
CA SER A 124 8.30 -6.48 -16.80
C SER A 124 9.04 -7.81 -16.70
N ARG A 125 8.68 -8.67 -15.75
CA ARG A 125 9.48 -9.84 -15.35
C ARG A 125 10.91 -9.43 -14.97
N TYR A 126 11.03 -8.30 -14.29
CA TYR A 126 12.29 -7.68 -13.89
C TYR A 126 13.18 -7.24 -15.05
N ASN A 127 12.63 -6.93 -16.22
CA ASN A 127 13.39 -6.33 -17.33
C ASN A 127 13.40 -4.79 -17.17
N PRO A 128 14.57 -4.17 -16.87
CA PRO A 128 14.65 -2.72 -16.63
C PRO A 128 14.46 -1.87 -17.89
N VAL A 129 14.70 -2.46 -19.07
CA VAL A 129 14.56 -1.78 -20.36
C VAL A 129 13.30 -2.21 -21.12
N ALA A 130 12.31 -2.76 -20.42
CA ALA A 130 11.07 -3.15 -21.04
C ALA A 130 10.28 -1.92 -21.52
N GLU A 131 9.81 -1.97 -22.76
CA GLU A 131 8.91 -0.97 -23.34
C GLU A 131 7.71 -1.67 -23.98
N SER A 132 6.52 -1.13 -23.74
CA SER A 132 5.29 -1.65 -24.32
C SER A 132 4.86 -0.83 -25.56
N VAL A 133 3.97 -1.41 -26.36
CA VAL A 133 3.40 -0.73 -27.55
C VAL A 133 2.61 0.53 -27.21
N VAL A 134 2.18 0.69 -25.95
CA VAL A 134 1.47 1.89 -25.48
C VAL A 134 2.38 2.88 -24.77
N GLY A 135 3.72 2.65 -24.79
CA GLY A 135 4.73 3.53 -24.24
C GLY A 135 4.95 3.38 -22.72
N ALA A 136 4.55 2.25 -22.11
CA ALA A 136 4.94 1.95 -20.76
C ALA A 136 6.40 1.55 -20.68
N LYS A 137 7.17 2.07 -19.70
CA LYS A 137 8.63 1.93 -19.60
C LYS A 137 9.10 1.31 -18.30
N GLY A 138 10.12 0.47 -18.38
CA GLY A 138 10.94 -0.03 -17.30
C GLY A 138 10.29 -1.08 -16.41
N LEU A 139 10.88 -1.30 -15.23
CA LEU A 139 10.55 -2.39 -14.29
C LEU A 139 9.09 -2.45 -13.89
N MET A 140 8.48 -1.29 -13.64
CA MET A 140 7.09 -1.17 -13.18
C MET A 140 6.15 -0.68 -14.29
N GLN A 141 6.59 -0.66 -15.55
CA GLN A 141 5.81 -0.30 -16.74
C GLN A 141 5.00 0.99 -16.58
N ILE A 142 5.69 2.07 -16.23
CA ILE A 142 5.07 3.38 -16.04
C ILE A 142 4.84 4.04 -17.40
N ILE A 143 3.63 4.57 -17.63
CA ILE A 143 3.30 5.31 -18.84
C ILE A 143 3.57 6.80 -18.59
N PRO A 144 4.60 7.40 -19.22
CA PRO A 144 5.08 8.76 -18.88
C PRO A 144 3.99 9.82 -18.97
N LYS A 145 3.17 9.78 -20.01
CA LYS A 145 2.13 10.80 -20.27
C LYS A 145 1.13 11.01 -19.12
N TYR A 146 0.95 10.01 -18.25
CA TYR A 146 0.04 10.11 -17.10
C TYR A 146 0.73 10.56 -15.81
N HIS A 147 2.07 10.68 -15.83
CA HIS A 147 2.88 10.89 -14.62
C HIS A 147 4.01 11.90 -14.85
N LEU A 148 3.84 12.82 -15.82
CA LEU A 148 4.88 13.81 -16.20
C LEU A 148 5.38 14.61 -15.00
N GLU A 149 4.47 15.01 -14.12
CA GLU A 149 4.80 15.78 -12.91
C GLU A 149 5.73 15.05 -11.94
N LYS A 150 5.74 13.70 -11.98
CA LYS A 150 6.63 12.87 -11.16
C LYS A 150 8.00 12.69 -11.79
N LEU A 151 8.13 13.00 -13.08
CA LEU A 151 9.35 12.78 -13.87
C LEU A 151 10.17 14.07 -14.06
N LEU A 152 9.59 15.25 -13.77
CA LEU A 152 10.26 16.54 -13.96
C LEU A 152 11.59 16.61 -13.19
N ASP A 153 11.62 16.13 -11.96
CA ASP A 153 12.81 16.15 -11.10
C ASP A 153 13.85 15.07 -11.47
N HIS A 154 13.52 14.17 -12.40
CA HIS A 154 14.35 13.05 -12.79
C HIS A 154 14.90 13.14 -14.24
N GLY A 155 14.63 14.23 -14.95
CA GLY A 155 15.11 14.41 -16.32
C GLY A 155 14.17 13.91 -17.42
N GLY A 156 12.89 13.65 -17.07
CA GLY A 156 11.85 13.30 -18.03
C GLY A 156 11.62 11.79 -18.21
N GLU A 157 11.04 11.43 -19.35
CA GLU A 157 10.55 10.05 -19.54
C GLU A 157 11.64 8.99 -19.69
N ASP A 158 12.81 9.36 -20.21
CA ASP A 158 13.91 8.41 -20.39
C ASP A 158 14.53 7.97 -19.07
N ALA A 159 14.35 8.75 -18.01
CA ALA A 159 14.73 8.37 -16.66
C ALA A 159 13.96 7.13 -16.14
N LEU A 160 12.84 6.76 -16.75
CA LEU A 160 12.12 5.54 -16.41
C LEU A 160 12.84 4.24 -16.84
N LEU A 161 13.91 4.32 -17.59
CA LEU A 161 14.78 3.16 -17.87
C LEU A 161 15.86 2.98 -16.79
N ASP A 162 16.02 3.97 -15.89
CA ASP A 162 16.81 3.81 -14.67
C ASP A 162 16.01 3.06 -13.61
N PRO A 163 16.53 1.93 -13.08
CA PRO A 163 15.82 1.14 -12.06
C PRO A 163 15.45 1.91 -10.79
N GLU A 164 16.32 2.80 -10.31
CA GLU A 164 16.06 3.59 -9.11
C GLU A 164 14.86 4.52 -9.32
N VAL A 165 14.87 5.28 -10.41
CA VAL A 165 13.78 6.21 -10.75
C VAL A 165 12.49 5.46 -10.98
N ASN A 166 12.53 4.38 -11.76
CA ASN A 166 11.34 3.61 -12.11
C ASN A 166 10.63 3.02 -10.88
N ILE A 167 11.38 2.36 -10.00
CA ILE A 167 10.82 1.74 -8.78
C ILE A 167 10.32 2.82 -7.82
N GLN A 168 11.04 3.93 -7.63
CA GLN A 168 10.61 5.03 -6.76
C GLN A 168 9.30 5.67 -7.26
N VAL A 169 9.21 5.98 -8.56
CA VAL A 169 8.01 6.57 -9.16
C VAL A 169 6.84 5.58 -9.12
N GLY A 170 7.06 4.31 -9.45
CA GLY A 170 6.03 3.28 -9.39
C GLY A 170 5.47 3.07 -7.99
N ALA A 171 6.33 3.01 -6.97
CA ALA A 171 5.91 2.91 -5.58
C ALA A 171 5.09 4.15 -5.13
N ARG A 172 5.49 5.35 -5.56
CA ARG A 172 4.74 6.60 -5.32
C ARG A 172 3.34 6.54 -5.94
N ILE A 173 3.22 6.07 -7.18
CA ILE A 173 1.93 5.90 -7.88
C ILE A 173 1.04 4.91 -7.13
N LEU A 174 1.56 3.75 -6.75
CA LEU A 174 0.82 2.76 -5.95
C LEU A 174 0.30 3.36 -4.65
N ARG A 175 1.13 4.12 -3.93
CA ARG A 175 0.74 4.80 -2.70
C ARG A 175 -0.35 5.83 -2.92
N GLU A 176 -0.28 6.64 -3.97
CA GLU A 176 -1.29 7.64 -4.32
C GLU A 176 -2.64 6.99 -4.60
N TYR A 177 -2.66 5.90 -5.38
CA TYR A 177 -3.89 5.17 -5.66
C TYR A 177 -4.47 4.50 -4.42
N TYR A 178 -3.62 3.88 -3.58
CA TYR A 178 -4.08 3.30 -2.33
C TYR A 178 -4.69 4.35 -1.37
N ARG A 179 -4.04 5.50 -1.24
CA ARG A 179 -4.59 6.60 -0.42
C ARG A 179 -5.92 7.13 -0.94
N ARG A 180 -6.09 7.17 -2.25
CA ARG A 180 -7.33 7.68 -2.89
C ARG A 180 -8.49 6.70 -2.79
N LEU A 181 -8.22 5.41 -2.89
CA LEU A 181 -9.25 4.37 -2.99
C LEU A 181 -9.48 3.60 -1.68
N GLY A 182 -8.53 3.62 -0.74
CA GLY A 182 -8.62 2.94 0.54
C GLY A 182 -8.51 1.41 0.48
N ASP A 183 -8.46 0.84 -0.72
CA ASP A 183 -8.42 -0.60 -1.00
C ASP A 183 -7.24 -0.97 -1.90
N GLN A 184 -6.51 -2.02 -1.54
CA GLN A 184 -5.29 -2.42 -2.26
C GLN A 184 -5.61 -3.05 -3.62
N GLN A 185 -6.69 -3.83 -3.72
CA GLN A 185 -7.12 -4.44 -4.98
C GLN A 185 -7.55 -3.37 -5.98
N ALA A 186 -8.38 -2.41 -5.55
CA ALA A 186 -8.79 -1.28 -6.37
C ALA A 186 -7.60 -0.40 -6.80
N ALA A 187 -6.62 -0.18 -5.91
CA ALA A 187 -5.40 0.54 -6.24
C ALA A 187 -4.56 -0.15 -7.32
N LEU A 188 -4.44 -1.48 -7.25
CA LEU A 188 -3.76 -2.28 -8.27
C LEU A 188 -4.50 -2.26 -9.60
N GLN A 189 -5.83 -2.38 -9.60
CA GLN A 189 -6.65 -2.27 -10.81
C GLN A 189 -6.53 -0.87 -11.46
N MET A 190 -6.49 0.19 -10.65
CA MET A 190 -6.23 1.54 -11.12
C MET A 190 -4.82 1.68 -11.71
N TYR A 191 -3.82 1.05 -11.09
CA TYR A 191 -2.44 1.03 -11.58
C TYR A 191 -2.33 0.43 -12.97
N ALA A 192 -3.02 -0.67 -13.21
CA ALA A 192 -3.08 -1.35 -14.52
C ALA A 192 -3.95 -0.63 -15.56
N GLY A 193 -4.63 0.45 -15.19
CA GLY A 193 -5.63 1.08 -16.07
C GLY A 193 -6.88 0.22 -16.30
N ALA A 194 -7.15 -0.76 -15.43
CA ALA A 194 -8.22 -1.74 -15.52
C ALA A 194 -9.23 -1.60 -14.35
N PHE A 195 -9.51 -0.36 -13.95
CA PHE A 195 -10.35 -0.07 -12.78
C PHE A 195 -11.77 -0.64 -12.91
N ASP A 196 -12.33 -0.59 -14.12
CA ASP A 196 -13.69 -1.07 -14.40
C ASP A 196 -13.74 -2.57 -14.75
N GLU A 197 -12.64 -3.29 -14.68
CA GLU A 197 -12.58 -4.72 -14.99
C GLU A 197 -13.12 -5.54 -13.81
N PRO A 198 -14.29 -6.21 -13.95
CA PRO A 198 -15.02 -6.79 -12.82
C PRO A 198 -14.33 -8.00 -12.18
N THR A 199 -13.44 -8.68 -12.89
CA THR A 199 -12.77 -9.90 -12.42
C THR A 199 -11.48 -9.63 -11.64
N SER A 200 -11.03 -8.39 -11.60
CA SER A 200 -9.79 -7.96 -10.89
C SER A 200 -8.57 -8.84 -11.20
N ARG A 201 -8.45 -9.28 -12.45
CA ARG A 201 -7.41 -10.22 -12.89
C ARG A 201 -5.99 -9.74 -12.67
N TYR A 202 -5.76 -8.43 -12.84
CA TYR A 202 -4.44 -7.87 -12.61
C TYR A 202 -4.06 -7.97 -11.12
N ALA A 203 -4.92 -7.49 -10.23
CA ALA A 203 -4.68 -7.56 -8.79
C ALA A 203 -4.49 -9.00 -8.32
N ALA A 204 -5.29 -9.93 -8.84
CA ALA A 204 -5.16 -11.36 -8.52
C ALA A 204 -3.77 -11.92 -8.89
N LYS A 205 -3.23 -11.58 -10.07
CA LYS A 205 -1.87 -11.99 -10.48
C LYS A 205 -0.80 -11.41 -9.57
N VAL A 206 -0.92 -10.13 -9.20
CA VAL A 206 0.03 -9.48 -8.28
C VAL A 206 -0.01 -10.14 -6.89
N PHE A 207 -1.20 -10.42 -6.36
CA PHE A 207 -1.34 -11.12 -5.07
C PHE A 207 -0.83 -12.55 -5.12
N GLU A 208 -1.04 -13.26 -6.23
CA GLU A 208 -0.48 -14.60 -6.42
C GLU A 208 1.05 -14.58 -6.38
N GLU A 209 1.70 -13.62 -7.04
CA GLU A 209 3.15 -13.48 -6.96
C GLU A 209 3.62 -13.05 -5.57
N ARG A 210 2.88 -12.17 -4.89
CA ARG A 210 3.14 -11.81 -3.50
C ARG A 210 3.08 -13.05 -2.58
N MET A 211 2.11 -13.93 -2.76
CA MET A 211 2.03 -15.19 -1.99
C MET A 211 3.21 -16.13 -2.22
N ARG A 212 3.94 -16.00 -3.34
CA ARG A 212 5.18 -16.76 -3.58
C ARG A 212 6.39 -16.13 -2.90
N LEU A 213 6.45 -14.80 -2.84
CA LEU A 213 7.57 -14.06 -2.24
C LEU A 213 7.48 -14.01 -0.71
N GLU A 214 6.28 -13.92 -0.15
CA GLU A 214 6.07 -13.77 1.30
C GLU A 214 6.64 -14.90 2.15
N PRO A 215 6.51 -16.20 1.79
CA PRO A 215 7.16 -17.28 2.52
C PRO A 215 8.69 -17.20 2.52
N VAL A 216 9.30 -16.69 1.43
CA VAL A 216 10.76 -16.47 1.35
C VAL A 216 11.19 -15.44 2.39
N ARG A 217 10.50 -14.31 2.43
CA ARG A 217 10.72 -13.25 3.44
C ARG A 217 10.55 -13.78 4.87
N GLN A 218 9.46 -14.49 5.13
CA GLN A 218 9.15 -15.01 6.47
C GLN A 218 10.17 -16.05 6.94
N LYS A 219 10.65 -16.93 6.04
CA LYS A 219 11.70 -17.90 6.36
C LYS A 219 13.00 -17.21 6.78
N ALA A 220 13.40 -16.18 6.03
CA ALA A 220 14.60 -15.40 6.36
C ALA A 220 14.50 -14.71 7.73
N ARG A 221 13.31 -14.22 8.11
CA ARG A 221 13.04 -13.67 9.47
C ARG A 221 13.19 -14.70 10.58
N LYS A 222 12.60 -15.89 10.42
CA LYS A 222 12.58 -16.93 11.45
C LYS A 222 13.96 -17.49 11.75
N GLN A 223 14.82 -17.67 10.76
CA GLN A 223 16.17 -18.17 10.93
C GLN A 223 17.04 -17.34 11.88
N GLN A 224 16.69 -16.07 12.10
CA GLN A 224 17.37 -15.22 13.07
C GLN A 224 16.90 -15.47 14.50
N SER A 225 15.60 -15.65 14.73
CA SER A 225 15.09 -15.89 16.08
C SER A 225 15.64 -17.18 16.68
N GLU A 226 15.96 -18.18 15.84
CA GLU A 226 16.56 -19.44 16.23
C GLU A 226 18.08 -19.35 16.49
N GLN A 227 18.79 -18.39 15.85
CA GLN A 227 20.23 -18.21 16.06
C GLN A 227 20.56 -17.26 17.23
N SER A 228 19.56 -16.53 17.73
CA SER A 228 19.70 -15.57 18.82
C SER A 228 19.15 -16.10 20.15
N ALA A 229 18.61 -17.32 20.17
CA ALA A 229 18.09 -18.03 21.35
C ALA A 229 19.07 -19.12 21.81
#